data_6a3cb740a40a4e4a0fd0a9fc480a5c52
#
_entry.id   6a3cb740a40a4e4a0fd0a9fc480a5c52
#
_cell.length_a   1.000
_cell.length_b   1.000
_cell.length_c   1.000
_cell.angle_alpha   90.00
_cell.angle_beta   90.00
_cell.angle_gamma   90.00
#
_symmetry.space_group_name_H-M   'P 1'
#
loop_
_entity.id
_entity.type
_entity.pdbx_description
1 polymer ?
#
loop_
_entity_poly.entity_id
_entity_poly.type
_entity_poly.pdbx_seq_one_letter_code
_entity_poly.pdbx_strand_id
1 'polypeptide(L)'
;QLDQDYWLASVGKMLKEHFPDVEFDFVISRGGAQYLNDAALNDDLADIIIDASSWTQTSSSDDDYDINPRDYLYDFSCTDITNMFYKVYLDGFTNEDGSVNWLPGAASVEGILANTAVFEKYGIELPHDYVTFVEACNKFSEYGIRGFATDYKYDYTDSYMLQAWSI
;
A
#
# COMPACT_ATOMS: atom_id res chain seq x y z
N GLN A 1 -2.99 11.20 18.96
CA GLN A 1 -4.23 11.99 19.14
C GLN A 1 -4.68 12.59 17.79
N LEU A 2 -3.80 13.26 17.02
CA LEU A 2 -4.14 13.81 15.68
C LEU A 2 -4.65 12.73 14.70
N ASP A 3 -4.05 11.54 14.71
CA ASP A 3 -4.44 10.46 13.83
C ASP A 3 -5.82 9.90 14.20
N GLN A 4 -6.12 9.77 15.50
CA GLN A 4 -7.43 9.31 15.98
C GLN A 4 -8.53 10.32 15.64
N ASP A 5 -8.26 11.62 15.87
CA ASP A 5 -9.20 12.69 15.54
C ASP A 5 -9.51 12.73 14.03
N TYR A 6 -8.49 12.49 13.18
CA TYR A 6 -8.67 12.41 11.73
C TYR A 6 -9.56 11.22 11.33
N TRP A 7 -9.30 10.02 11.88
CA TRP A 7 -10.11 8.84 11.60
C TRP A 7 -11.54 9.01 12.06
N LEU A 8 -11.77 9.55 13.26
CA LEU A 8 -13.11 9.83 13.78
C LEU A 8 -13.85 10.86 12.91
N ALA A 9 -13.17 11.92 12.46
CA ALA A 9 -13.79 12.98 11.67
C ALA A 9 -14.12 12.56 10.23
N SER A 10 -13.39 11.60 9.67
CA SER A 10 -13.54 11.11 8.28
C SER A 10 -14.26 9.76 8.23
N VAL A 11 -13.57 8.70 8.52
CA VAL A 11 -14.09 7.33 8.41
C VAL A 11 -15.17 7.06 9.45
N GLY A 12 -14.98 7.52 10.70
CA GLY A 12 -15.97 7.35 11.76
C GLY A 12 -17.31 7.99 11.43
N LYS A 13 -17.29 9.19 10.82
CA LYS A 13 -18.52 9.85 10.36
C LYS A 13 -19.21 9.03 9.26
N MET A 14 -18.46 8.58 8.26
CA MET A 14 -19.00 7.75 7.17
C MET A 14 -19.59 6.44 7.69
N LEU A 15 -18.91 5.76 8.60
CA LEU A 15 -19.41 4.53 9.21
C LEU A 15 -20.70 4.78 10.00
N LYS A 16 -20.78 5.86 10.76
CA LYS A 16 -21.99 6.23 11.51
C LYS A 16 -23.18 6.53 10.61
N GLU A 17 -22.94 7.13 9.44
CA GLU A 17 -24.00 7.40 8.46
C GLU A 17 -24.55 6.11 7.83
N HIS A 18 -23.70 5.11 7.57
CA HIS A 18 -24.08 3.84 6.97
C HIS A 18 -24.57 2.79 7.98
N PHE A 19 -24.07 2.86 9.20
CA PHE A 19 -24.37 1.93 10.29
C PHE A 19 -24.77 2.70 11.58
N PRO A 20 -25.93 3.37 11.58
CA PRO A 20 -26.33 4.27 12.68
C PRO A 20 -26.51 3.57 14.02
N ASP A 21 -26.82 2.28 14.00
CA ASP A 21 -27.07 1.45 15.19
C ASP A 21 -25.80 0.74 15.71
N VAL A 22 -24.64 0.93 15.03
CA VAL A 22 -23.36 0.35 15.44
C VAL A 22 -22.51 1.42 16.12
N GLU A 23 -21.96 1.07 17.27
CA GLU A 23 -20.95 1.87 17.96
C GLU A 23 -19.57 1.38 17.51
N PHE A 24 -18.73 2.32 17.05
CA PHE A 24 -17.37 2.03 16.60
C PHE A 24 -16.38 2.61 17.58
N ASP A 25 -15.51 1.77 18.10
CA ASP A 25 -14.36 2.17 18.89
C ASP A 25 -13.08 2.08 18.03
N PHE A 26 -12.30 3.15 18.00
CA PHE A 26 -11.08 3.25 17.20
C PHE A 26 -9.85 3.18 18.11
N VAL A 27 -9.12 2.09 17.99
CA VAL A 27 -7.84 1.90 18.68
C VAL A 27 -6.70 2.16 17.70
N ILE A 28 -5.82 3.11 18.01
CA ILE A 28 -4.61 3.38 17.23
C ILE A 28 -3.42 2.82 17.96
N SER A 29 -2.83 1.77 17.39
CA SER A 29 -1.61 1.17 17.89
C SER A 29 -0.41 1.57 17.02
N ARG A 30 0.72 1.79 17.66
CA ARG A 30 2.03 1.98 17.01
C ARG A 30 2.98 0.82 17.28
N GLY A 31 2.50 -0.23 17.92
CA GLY A 31 3.29 -1.40 18.31
C GLY A 31 3.54 -2.41 17.18
N GLY A 32 2.97 -2.19 15.99
CA GLY A 32 3.18 -3.09 14.84
C GLY A 32 2.78 -4.54 15.14
N ALA A 33 3.55 -5.48 14.63
CA ALA A 33 3.30 -6.92 14.77
C ALA A 33 3.28 -7.38 16.23
N GLN A 34 4.15 -6.86 17.08
CA GLN A 34 4.19 -7.25 18.50
C GLN A 34 2.87 -6.94 19.22
N TYR A 35 2.31 -5.75 18.98
CA TYR A 35 1.01 -5.40 19.55
C TYR A 35 -0.09 -6.38 19.12
N LEU A 36 -0.11 -6.77 17.84
CA LEU A 36 -1.10 -7.71 17.31
C LEU A 36 -0.90 -9.12 17.87
N ASN A 37 0.34 -9.56 18.06
CA ASN A 37 0.65 -10.83 18.71
C ASN A 37 0.14 -10.84 20.14
N ASP A 38 0.44 -9.80 20.92
CA ASP A 38 -0.02 -9.67 22.30
C ASP A 38 -1.55 -9.64 22.39
N ALA A 39 -2.22 -8.91 21.50
CA ALA A 39 -3.67 -8.84 21.43
C ALA A 39 -4.29 -10.20 21.06
N ALA A 40 -3.70 -10.93 20.09
CA ALA A 40 -4.16 -12.27 19.71
C ALA A 40 -4.06 -13.26 20.88
N LEU A 41 -2.95 -13.26 21.62
CA LEU A 41 -2.73 -14.13 22.77
C LEU A 41 -3.68 -13.83 23.94
N ASN A 42 -4.13 -12.59 24.06
CA ASN A 42 -5.02 -12.16 25.12
C ASN A 42 -6.50 -12.16 24.72
N ASP A 43 -6.83 -12.64 23.52
CA ASP A 43 -8.20 -12.61 22.96
C ASP A 43 -8.78 -11.17 22.93
N ASP A 44 -7.94 -10.20 22.58
CA ASP A 44 -8.22 -8.75 22.58
C ASP A 44 -7.93 -8.11 21.19
N LEU A 45 -8.05 -8.90 20.12
CA LEU A 45 -7.95 -8.35 18.77
C LEU A 45 -9.16 -7.51 18.43
N ALA A 46 -8.95 -6.41 17.73
CA ALA A 46 -10.03 -5.63 17.13
C ALA A 46 -10.77 -6.45 16.05
N ASP A 47 -12.09 -6.26 15.93
CA ASP A 47 -12.92 -6.92 14.91
C ASP A 47 -12.45 -6.62 13.48
N ILE A 48 -11.91 -5.41 13.25
CA ILE A 48 -11.35 -4.98 11.96
C ILE A 48 -9.98 -4.38 12.20
N ILE A 49 -8.97 -4.94 11.54
CA ILE A 49 -7.59 -4.47 11.61
C ILE A 49 -7.23 -3.79 10.29
N ILE A 50 -6.76 -2.55 10.35
CA ILE A 50 -6.33 -1.79 9.18
C ILE A 50 -4.80 -1.67 9.21
N ASP A 51 -4.15 -1.87 8.04
CA ASP A 51 -2.70 -1.79 7.86
C ASP A 51 -1.91 -2.76 8.76
N ALA A 52 -2.29 -4.01 8.71
CA ALA A 52 -1.60 -5.08 9.43
C ALA A 52 -0.54 -5.81 8.57
N SER A 53 -0.03 -5.16 7.51
CA SER A 53 0.97 -5.74 6.62
C SER A 53 2.23 -6.21 7.35
N SER A 54 2.61 -5.55 8.43
CA SER A 54 3.72 -5.97 9.27
C SER A 54 3.45 -7.27 10.02
N TRP A 55 2.19 -7.59 10.34
CA TRP A 55 1.83 -8.82 11.04
C TRP A 55 1.97 -10.06 10.17
N THR A 56 1.68 -9.93 8.88
CA THR A 56 1.80 -11.05 7.92
C THR A 56 3.24 -11.35 7.50
N GLN A 57 4.15 -10.39 7.66
CA GLN A 57 5.55 -10.52 7.25
C GLN A 57 6.47 -11.10 8.34
N THR A 58 6.04 -11.12 9.58
CA THR A 58 6.85 -11.54 10.73
C THR A 58 6.82 -13.04 11.03
N SER A 59 6.40 -13.88 10.11
CA SER A 59 6.61 -15.34 10.23
C SER A 59 8.08 -15.75 10.06
N SER A 60 9.03 -14.81 10.23
CA SER A 60 10.46 -15.09 10.25
C SER A 60 10.93 -15.35 11.69
N SER A 61 11.54 -16.44 11.88
CA SER A 61 12.32 -17.18 12.86
C SER A 61 12.98 -16.47 14.05
N ASP A 62 12.69 -15.20 14.34
CA ASP A 62 13.33 -14.44 15.43
C ASP A 62 12.36 -13.94 16.51
N ASP A 63 11.05 -14.18 16.35
CA ASP A 63 10.08 -13.75 17.35
C ASP A 63 9.78 -14.89 18.34
N ASP A 64 9.80 -14.57 19.62
CA ASP A 64 9.44 -15.44 20.75
C ASP A 64 7.97 -15.94 20.71
N TYR A 65 7.22 -15.59 19.65
CA TYR A 65 5.81 -15.92 19.50
C TYR A 65 5.61 -16.89 18.34
N ASP A 66 5.15 -18.10 18.66
CA ASP A 66 4.69 -19.09 17.68
C ASP A 66 3.22 -18.79 17.31
N ILE A 67 2.98 -17.62 16.68
CA ILE A 67 1.65 -17.18 16.24
C ILE A 67 1.60 -17.16 14.72
N ASN A 68 0.65 -17.90 14.17
CA ASN A 68 0.29 -17.75 12.78
C ASN A 68 -0.92 -16.76 12.68
N PRO A 69 -0.75 -15.55 12.13
CA PRO A 69 -1.83 -14.57 12.03
C PRO A 69 -3.09 -15.12 11.35
N ARG A 70 -2.95 -16.07 10.44
CA ARG A 70 -4.07 -16.67 9.71
C ARG A 70 -5.05 -17.45 10.60
N ASP A 71 -4.59 -17.91 11.76
CA ASP A 71 -5.44 -18.63 12.71
C ASP A 71 -6.48 -17.72 13.39
N TYR A 72 -6.25 -16.41 13.32
CA TYR A 72 -7.10 -15.37 13.92
C TYR A 72 -7.88 -14.56 12.89
N LEU A 73 -7.59 -14.71 11.61
CA LEU A 73 -8.16 -13.88 10.55
C LEU A 73 -9.22 -14.64 9.76
N TYR A 74 -10.29 -13.94 9.42
CA TYR A 74 -11.34 -14.48 8.59
C TYR A 74 -10.85 -14.76 7.16
N ASP A 75 -11.27 -15.88 6.57
CA ASP A 75 -11.02 -16.20 5.17
C ASP A 75 -12.14 -15.67 4.28
N PHE A 76 -11.83 -14.69 3.46
CA PHE A 76 -12.76 -14.06 2.53
C PHE A 76 -12.88 -14.77 1.19
N SER A 77 -12.09 -15.82 0.92
CA SER A 77 -12.01 -16.48 -0.39
C SER A 77 -13.36 -16.98 -0.93
N CYS A 78 -14.27 -17.37 -0.03
CA CYS A 78 -15.61 -17.85 -0.37
C CYS A 78 -16.70 -16.78 -0.25
N THR A 79 -16.34 -15.50 -0.19
CA THR A 79 -17.29 -14.39 -0.03
C THR A 79 -17.37 -13.52 -1.29
N ASP A 80 -18.52 -12.87 -1.49
CA ASP A 80 -18.70 -11.98 -2.61
C ASP A 80 -17.85 -10.68 -2.53
N ILE A 81 -17.27 -10.37 -1.37
CA ILE A 81 -16.47 -9.19 -1.18
C ILE A 81 -15.22 -9.19 -2.06
N THR A 82 -14.65 -10.36 -2.35
CA THR A 82 -13.49 -10.52 -3.23
C THR A 82 -13.78 -10.08 -4.67
N ASN A 83 -15.04 -10.16 -5.10
CA ASN A 83 -15.47 -9.70 -6.44
C ASN A 83 -15.45 -8.17 -6.59
N MET A 84 -15.32 -7.42 -5.49
CA MET A 84 -15.25 -5.95 -5.51
C MET A 84 -13.85 -5.45 -5.90
N PHE A 85 -12.85 -6.31 -5.91
CA PHE A 85 -11.46 -5.96 -6.17
C PHE A 85 -11.01 -6.39 -7.56
N TYR A 86 -10.14 -5.60 -8.18
CA TYR A 86 -9.46 -6.06 -9.39
C TYR A 86 -8.56 -7.25 -9.07
N LYS A 87 -8.62 -8.26 -9.94
CA LYS A 87 -7.89 -9.52 -9.75
C LYS A 87 -6.39 -9.30 -9.50
N VAL A 88 -5.76 -8.38 -10.22
CA VAL A 88 -4.33 -8.08 -10.09
C VAL A 88 -3.94 -7.63 -8.67
N TYR A 89 -4.83 -6.93 -7.99
CA TYR A 89 -4.58 -6.54 -6.60
C TYR A 89 -4.90 -7.67 -5.63
N LEU A 90 -5.99 -8.39 -5.86
CA LEU A 90 -6.40 -9.49 -5.00
C LEU A 90 -5.39 -10.65 -5.04
N ASP A 91 -4.79 -10.93 -6.19
CA ASP A 91 -3.78 -11.99 -6.35
C ASP A 91 -2.57 -11.79 -5.42
N GLY A 92 -2.19 -10.53 -5.15
CA GLY A 92 -1.13 -10.20 -4.19
C GLY A 92 -1.49 -10.49 -2.72
N PHE A 93 -2.78 -10.71 -2.42
CA PHE A 93 -3.30 -11.02 -1.10
C PHE A 93 -3.85 -12.45 -0.99
N THR A 94 -3.75 -13.22 -2.09
CA THR A 94 -4.19 -14.62 -2.11
C THR A 94 -3.03 -15.52 -1.72
N ASN A 95 -3.24 -16.33 -0.71
CA ASN A 95 -2.25 -17.31 -0.24
C ASN A 95 -2.10 -18.47 -1.23
N GLU A 96 -1.02 -19.25 -1.09
CA GLU A 96 -0.74 -20.40 -1.94
C GLU A 96 -1.85 -21.47 -1.92
N ASP A 97 -2.57 -21.59 -0.81
CA ASP A 97 -3.72 -22.48 -0.65
C ASP A 97 -5.04 -21.90 -1.18
N GLY A 98 -5.02 -20.70 -1.72
CA GLY A 98 -6.19 -20.00 -2.27
C GLY A 98 -6.99 -19.19 -1.24
N SER A 99 -6.65 -19.24 0.04
CA SER A 99 -7.32 -18.42 1.06
C SER A 99 -6.97 -16.94 0.93
N VAL A 100 -7.88 -16.07 1.36
CA VAL A 100 -7.74 -14.61 1.34
C VAL A 100 -8.06 -14.07 2.72
N ASN A 101 -7.04 -13.80 3.52
CA ASN A 101 -7.23 -13.28 4.88
C ASN A 101 -7.08 -11.75 4.97
N TRP A 102 -6.67 -11.11 3.88
CA TRP A 102 -6.47 -9.68 3.76
C TRP A 102 -7.15 -9.16 2.51
N LEU A 103 -7.72 -7.98 2.60
CA LEU A 103 -8.31 -7.28 1.47
C LEU A 103 -7.51 -6.03 1.16
N PRO A 104 -7.25 -5.71 -0.12
CA PRO A 104 -6.56 -4.50 -0.50
C PRO A 104 -7.36 -3.26 -0.07
N GLY A 105 -6.85 -2.48 0.87
CA GLY A 105 -7.52 -1.26 1.35
C GLY A 105 -7.27 -0.04 0.47
N ALA A 106 -6.09 0.05 -0.13
CA ALA A 106 -5.70 1.11 -1.05
C ALA A 106 -4.65 0.60 -2.03
N ALA A 107 -4.60 1.21 -3.21
CA ALA A 107 -3.54 1.00 -4.18
C ALA A 107 -2.71 2.28 -4.31
N SER A 108 -1.39 2.15 -4.18
CA SER A 108 -0.45 3.20 -4.52
C SER A 108 0.02 3.00 -5.96
N VAL A 109 -0.04 4.05 -6.76
CA VAL A 109 0.51 4.03 -8.12
C VAL A 109 1.83 4.76 -8.08
N GLU A 110 2.89 4.03 -8.36
CA GLU A 110 4.24 4.56 -8.42
C GLU A 110 4.69 4.60 -9.87
N GLY A 111 5.43 5.65 -10.23
CA GLY A 111 5.88 5.80 -11.60
C GLY A 111 6.56 7.15 -11.83
N ILE A 112 6.97 7.37 -13.07
CA ILE A 112 7.58 8.63 -13.50
C ILE A 112 6.51 9.56 -14.05
N LEU A 113 6.37 10.74 -13.45
CA LEU A 113 5.48 11.78 -13.93
C LEU A 113 6.17 12.58 -15.03
N ALA A 114 5.52 12.68 -16.18
CA ALA A 114 5.99 13.49 -17.30
C ALA A 114 5.17 14.79 -17.42
N ASN A 115 5.85 15.93 -17.53
CA ASN A 115 5.21 17.19 -17.89
C ASN A 115 5.04 17.27 -19.41
N THR A 116 3.91 16.83 -19.92
CA THR A 116 3.63 16.73 -21.36
C THR A 116 3.78 18.07 -22.08
N ALA A 117 3.40 19.19 -21.45
CA ALA A 117 3.54 20.52 -22.06
C ALA A 117 5.02 20.91 -22.30
N VAL A 118 5.93 20.42 -21.46
CA VAL A 118 7.37 20.63 -21.66
C VAL A 118 7.87 19.77 -22.84
N PHE A 119 7.46 18.52 -22.92
CA PHE A 119 7.78 17.65 -24.06
C PHE A 119 7.32 18.25 -25.38
N GLU A 120 6.05 18.68 -25.45
CA GLU A 120 5.48 19.34 -26.63
C GLU A 120 6.24 20.62 -27.01
N LYS A 121 6.57 21.47 -26.03
CA LYS A 121 7.30 22.73 -26.24
C LYS A 121 8.63 22.52 -26.95
N TYR A 122 9.34 21.45 -26.63
CA TYR A 122 10.67 21.16 -27.19
C TYR A 122 10.65 20.12 -28.30
N GLY A 123 9.46 19.64 -28.71
CA GLY A 123 9.29 18.64 -29.76
C GLY A 123 9.95 17.30 -29.44
N ILE A 124 9.98 16.93 -28.16
CA ILE A 124 10.53 15.67 -27.67
C ILE A 124 9.37 14.71 -27.44
N GLU A 125 9.48 13.50 -27.97
CA GLU A 125 8.47 12.45 -27.76
C GLU A 125 8.50 11.93 -26.33
N LEU A 126 7.30 11.57 -25.80
CA LEU A 126 7.19 10.93 -24.50
C LEU A 126 7.87 9.55 -24.54
N PRO A 127 8.74 9.25 -23.57
CA PRO A 127 9.42 7.96 -23.53
C PRO A 127 8.44 6.85 -23.16
N HIS A 128 8.64 5.67 -23.72
CA HIS A 128 7.84 4.47 -23.46
C HIS A 128 8.68 3.28 -22.97
N ASP A 129 10.01 3.44 -22.92
CA ASP A 129 10.96 2.50 -22.35
C ASP A 129 12.20 3.23 -21.78
N TYR A 130 13.11 2.47 -21.19
CA TYR A 130 14.33 3.02 -20.60
C TYR A 130 15.23 3.72 -21.62
N VAL A 131 15.36 3.18 -22.82
CA VAL A 131 16.24 3.74 -23.86
C VAL A 131 15.72 5.11 -24.30
N THR A 132 14.44 5.18 -24.66
CA THR A 132 13.79 6.43 -25.07
C THR A 132 13.72 7.45 -23.93
N PHE A 133 13.64 6.99 -22.65
CA PHE A 133 13.75 7.86 -21.49
C PHE A 133 15.13 8.53 -21.39
N VAL A 134 16.22 7.76 -21.55
CA VAL A 134 17.57 8.31 -21.53
C VAL A 134 17.79 9.27 -22.70
N GLU A 135 17.30 8.94 -23.90
CA GLU A 135 17.37 9.81 -25.07
C GLU A 135 16.63 11.13 -24.84
N ALA A 136 15.43 11.09 -24.26
CA ALA A 136 14.67 12.29 -23.92
C ALA A 136 15.41 13.17 -22.91
N CYS A 137 16.01 12.57 -21.86
CA CYS A 137 16.84 13.29 -20.90
C CYS A 137 18.04 13.99 -21.54
N ASN A 138 18.72 13.30 -22.47
CA ASN A 138 19.85 13.86 -23.21
C ASN A 138 19.41 15.05 -24.08
N LYS A 139 18.29 14.91 -24.81
CA LYS A 139 17.73 16.01 -25.61
C LYS A 139 17.38 17.23 -24.78
N PHE A 140 16.76 17.05 -23.62
CA PHE A 140 16.50 18.17 -22.70
C PHE A 140 17.78 18.86 -22.25
N SER A 141 18.85 18.10 -22.02
CA SER A 141 20.15 18.65 -21.61
C SER A 141 20.75 19.56 -22.68
N GLU A 142 20.52 19.29 -23.98
CA GLU A 142 20.94 20.17 -25.09
C GLU A 142 20.29 21.56 -25.01
N TYR A 143 19.08 21.64 -24.44
CA TYR A 143 18.38 22.89 -24.18
C TYR A 143 18.71 23.52 -22.81
N GLY A 144 19.67 22.96 -22.08
CA GLY A 144 20.03 23.41 -20.73
C GLY A 144 18.97 23.09 -19.67
N ILE A 145 18.08 22.13 -19.96
CA ILE A 145 17.00 21.70 -19.05
C ILE A 145 17.38 20.38 -18.40
N ARG A 146 17.11 20.25 -17.11
CA ARG A 146 17.26 18.98 -16.42
C ARG A 146 16.14 18.04 -16.88
N GLY A 147 16.51 16.93 -17.57
CA GLY A 147 15.57 15.98 -18.14
C GLY A 147 14.84 15.13 -17.08
N PHE A 148 15.45 14.95 -15.91
CA PHE A 148 14.87 14.16 -14.82
C PHE A 148 15.22 14.75 -13.45
N ALA A 149 14.31 14.63 -12.49
CA ALA A 149 14.55 14.97 -11.10
C ALA A 149 13.89 13.91 -10.20
N THR A 150 14.57 13.52 -9.16
CA THR A 150 14.09 12.63 -8.12
C THR A 150 14.49 13.16 -6.75
N ASP A 151 13.81 12.67 -5.72
CA ASP A 151 14.14 12.97 -4.34
C ASP A 151 15.06 11.87 -3.78
N TYR A 152 16.31 12.22 -3.50
CA TYR A 152 17.29 11.33 -2.87
C TYR A 152 17.33 11.45 -1.33
N LYS A 153 16.35 12.10 -0.75
CA LYS A 153 16.32 12.28 0.71
C LYS A 153 16.05 10.98 1.46
N TYR A 154 15.32 10.06 0.83
CA TYR A 154 14.91 8.79 1.42
C TYR A 154 15.40 7.62 0.58
N ASP A 155 15.99 6.63 1.22
CA ASP A 155 16.60 5.44 0.58
C ASP A 155 15.61 4.64 -0.27
N TYR A 156 14.32 4.69 0.05
CA TYR A 156 13.29 3.97 -0.71
C TYR A 156 12.97 4.61 -2.06
N THR A 157 13.30 5.88 -2.30
CA THR A 157 13.01 6.55 -3.57
C THR A 157 13.74 5.88 -4.74
N ASP A 158 14.98 5.42 -4.53
CA ASP A 158 15.75 4.72 -5.53
C ASP A 158 15.17 3.34 -5.86
N SER A 159 14.60 2.65 -4.86
CA SER A 159 13.96 1.35 -5.07
C SER A 159 12.70 1.47 -5.92
N TYR A 160 11.90 2.51 -5.76
CA TYR A 160 10.72 2.76 -6.59
C TYR A 160 11.09 3.05 -8.06
N MET A 161 12.17 3.78 -8.29
CA MET A 161 12.68 3.98 -9.65
C MET A 161 13.09 2.67 -10.31
N LEU A 162 13.81 1.80 -9.59
CA LEU A 162 14.23 0.50 -10.12
C LEU A 162 13.02 -0.40 -10.40
N GLN A 163 12.00 -0.37 -9.57
CA GLN A 163 10.77 -1.12 -9.78
C GLN A 163 10.02 -0.67 -11.05
N ALA A 164 9.99 0.63 -11.32
CA ALA A 164 9.34 1.16 -12.55
C ALA A 164 9.98 0.66 -13.85
N TRP A 165 11.23 0.18 -13.82
CA TRP A 165 11.98 -0.32 -14.97
C TRP A 165 12.16 -1.85 -14.98
N SER A 166 11.68 -2.55 -13.96
CA SER A 166 11.87 -4.01 -13.81
C SER A 166 10.77 -4.86 -14.46
N ILE A 167 9.86 -4.23 -15.22
CA ILE A 167 8.74 -4.89 -15.91
C ILE A 167 9.14 -5.23 -17.34
#